data_5bbd9a9a1d30c66a8a477ad011308fc9
#
_entry.id   5bbd9a9a1d30c66a8a477ad011308fc9
#
_cell.length_a   1.000
_cell.length_b   1.000
_cell.length_c   1.000
_cell.angle_alpha   90.00
_cell.angle_beta   90.00
_cell.angle_gamma   90.00
#
_symmetry.space_group_name_H-M   'P 1'
#
loop_
_entity.id
_entity.type
_entity.pdbx_description
1 polymer ?
#
loop_
_entity_poly.entity_id
_entity_poly.type
_entity_poly.pdbx_seq_one_letter_code
_entity_poly.pdbx_strand_id
1 'polypeptide(L)'
;KIYTWDASGGVNVRATEITQAPSANNLCAVTVPDRHLVAFGAHDGTQHDTMLVKWCSQEDYTDWTPTATNTAGSQLLSGGSTIIAASRSEGQTLIWTDTDLHSMQYIGPPYTFGFQQVGSNCAVVSSRAFVNFNGVTVWMGLRNFWIYDGSLRVLPSTVNAYVFDDINLTNAPKIHAATIAEYNEVIWFYCSAASTEVDRYVTYNFVEQVWTVGTMDRTSWVDRGVLKYPVGFDGNGQGYNHEKTHNADGVAMVAHVESGELDIAEGDSLMFMTRIIPDFTMQGSLDLTLKTRKYPNATQTATVFTGITSSTEKVDIRVRGRQASIRIESNTTDCDWRYGALRLDIKPDGRQ
;
A
#
# COMPACT_ATOMS: atom_id res chain seq x y z
N LYS A 1 -16.80 -22.65 0.26
CA LYS A 1 -16.57 -23.91 -0.46
C LYS A 1 -15.27 -23.84 -1.24
N ILE A 2 -14.59 -24.97 -1.39
CA ILE A 2 -13.33 -25.11 -2.13
C ILE A 2 -13.59 -25.94 -3.38
N TYR A 3 -13.02 -25.49 -4.50
CA TYR A 3 -13.18 -26.16 -5.80
C TYR A 3 -11.80 -26.51 -6.36
N THR A 4 -11.71 -27.63 -7.06
CA THR A 4 -10.54 -28.03 -7.82
C THR A 4 -10.84 -27.98 -9.32
N TRP A 5 -9.86 -27.57 -10.09
CA TRP A 5 -9.90 -27.59 -11.55
C TRP A 5 -8.64 -28.25 -12.08
N ASP A 6 -8.82 -29.23 -12.94
CA ASP A 6 -7.72 -29.94 -13.59
C ASP A 6 -7.51 -29.38 -15.01
N ALA A 7 -6.33 -28.82 -15.22
CA ALA A 7 -5.93 -28.25 -16.50
C ALA A 7 -5.87 -29.28 -17.63
N SER A 8 -5.69 -30.58 -17.32
CA SER A 8 -5.68 -31.65 -18.32
C SER A 8 -7.01 -31.82 -19.02
N GLY A 9 -8.12 -31.44 -18.36
CA GLY A 9 -9.46 -31.46 -18.92
C GLY A 9 -9.75 -30.30 -19.89
N GLY A 10 -8.85 -29.31 -20.00
CA GLY A 10 -8.99 -28.14 -20.82
C GLY A 10 -9.84 -27.02 -20.19
N VAL A 11 -9.80 -25.83 -20.78
CA VAL A 11 -10.41 -24.60 -20.25
C VAL A 11 -11.95 -24.63 -20.20
N ASN A 12 -12.58 -25.54 -20.94
CA ASN A 12 -14.02 -25.66 -21.00
C ASN A 12 -14.62 -26.55 -19.91
N VAL A 13 -13.78 -27.23 -19.13
CA VAL A 13 -14.22 -28.05 -17.99
C VAL A 13 -14.41 -27.19 -16.77
N ARG A 14 -15.57 -27.28 -16.13
CA ARG A 14 -15.85 -26.54 -14.89
C ARG A 14 -15.09 -27.14 -13.72
N ALA A 15 -14.65 -26.28 -12.79
CA ALA A 15 -14.14 -26.70 -11.51
C ALA A 15 -15.21 -27.50 -10.73
N THR A 16 -14.76 -28.54 -10.02
CA THR A 16 -15.60 -29.42 -9.20
C THR A 16 -15.40 -29.13 -7.72
N GLU A 17 -16.47 -29.21 -6.93
CA GLU A 17 -16.39 -29.03 -5.48
C GLU A 17 -15.64 -30.18 -4.82
N ILE A 18 -14.74 -29.86 -3.91
CA ILE A 18 -14.09 -30.83 -3.02
C ILE A 18 -15.07 -31.10 -1.88
N THR A 19 -15.88 -32.12 -1.97
CA THR A 19 -16.99 -32.39 -1.04
C THR A 19 -16.52 -32.80 0.35
N GLN A 20 -15.29 -33.27 0.49
CA GLN A 20 -14.65 -33.65 1.77
C GLN A 20 -14.05 -32.42 2.51
N ALA A 21 -13.81 -31.32 1.79
CA ALA A 21 -13.34 -30.09 2.38
C ALA A 21 -14.42 -29.43 3.27
N PRO A 22 -14.02 -28.51 4.16
CA PRO A 22 -14.99 -27.76 4.95
C PRO A 22 -16.07 -27.11 4.09
N SER A 23 -17.32 -27.26 4.46
CA SER A 23 -18.49 -26.75 3.70
C SER A 23 -18.56 -25.23 3.63
N ALA A 24 -17.86 -24.53 4.53
CA ALA A 24 -17.67 -23.09 4.53
C ALA A 24 -16.27 -22.75 5.04
N ASN A 25 -15.69 -21.68 4.51
CA ASN A 25 -14.42 -21.11 4.92
C ASN A 25 -14.33 -19.65 4.45
N ASN A 26 -13.56 -18.82 5.15
CA ASN A 26 -13.33 -17.43 4.75
C ASN A 26 -12.34 -17.36 3.57
N LEU A 27 -11.26 -18.11 3.66
CA LEU A 27 -10.23 -18.19 2.61
C LEU A 27 -9.53 -19.56 2.65
N CYS A 28 -8.77 -19.86 1.60
CA CYS A 28 -7.94 -21.07 1.54
C CYS A 28 -6.60 -20.77 0.86
N ALA A 29 -5.58 -21.55 1.22
CA ALA A 29 -4.26 -21.48 0.60
C ALA A 29 -3.61 -22.86 0.59
N VAL A 30 -2.61 -23.04 -0.28
CA VAL A 30 -1.73 -24.24 -0.29
C VAL A 30 -0.41 -23.86 0.33
N THR A 31 0.03 -24.61 1.31
CA THR A 31 1.34 -24.43 1.96
C THR A 31 2.49 -24.93 1.08
N VAL A 32 3.68 -24.39 1.27
CA VAL A 32 4.90 -24.76 0.54
C VAL A 32 6.07 -24.79 1.53
N PRO A 33 6.91 -25.81 1.49
CA PRO A 33 7.01 -26.90 0.49
C PRO A 33 6.12 -28.12 0.76
N ASP A 34 5.47 -28.19 1.92
CA ASP A 34 4.78 -29.36 2.46
C ASP A 34 3.44 -29.70 1.79
N ARG A 35 2.89 -28.80 0.96
CA ARG A 35 1.72 -28.98 0.08
C ARG A 35 0.46 -29.52 0.78
N HIS A 36 0.04 -28.85 1.87
CA HIS A 36 -1.27 -29.03 2.46
C HIS A 36 -2.22 -27.95 1.93
N LEU A 37 -3.45 -28.32 1.63
CA LEU A 37 -4.52 -27.35 1.39
C LEU A 37 -5.10 -26.97 2.74
N VAL A 38 -5.08 -25.69 3.06
CA VAL A 38 -5.51 -25.13 4.35
C VAL A 38 -6.72 -24.25 4.13
N ALA A 39 -7.75 -24.42 4.94
CA ALA A 39 -8.95 -23.60 5.02
C ALA A 39 -8.92 -22.76 6.30
N PHE A 40 -9.10 -21.47 6.21
CA PHE A 40 -9.08 -20.53 7.31
C PHE A 40 -10.50 -19.98 7.56
N GLY A 41 -10.88 -19.85 8.82
CA GLY A 41 -12.26 -19.61 9.21
C GLY A 41 -13.16 -20.73 8.70
N ALA A 42 -12.88 -21.96 9.10
CA ALA A 42 -13.44 -23.15 8.49
C ALA A 42 -14.65 -23.69 9.24
N HIS A 43 -15.52 -24.44 8.54
CA HIS A 43 -16.57 -25.20 9.16
C HIS A 43 -15.99 -26.44 9.85
N ASP A 44 -16.33 -26.63 11.14
CA ASP A 44 -15.80 -27.73 11.97
C ASP A 44 -16.45 -29.10 11.69
N GLY A 45 -17.56 -29.13 10.98
CA GLY A 45 -18.44 -30.27 10.72
C GLY A 45 -19.84 -30.05 11.30
N THR A 46 -19.98 -29.16 12.27
CA THR A 46 -21.24 -28.83 12.94
C THR A 46 -21.63 -27.37 12.68
N GLN A 47 -20.67 -26.45 12.78
CA GLN A 47 -20.89 -25.00 12.61
C GLN A 47 -19.69 -24.36 11.90
N HIS A 48 -19.91 -23.16 11.38
CA HIS A 48 -18.86 -22.31 10.83
C HIS A 48 -18.17 -21.57 11.96
N ASP A 49 -16.88 -21.83 12.14
CA ASP A 49 -16.04 -21.15 13.12
C ASP A 49 -15.02 -20.25 12.39
N THR A 50 -15.19 -18.96 12.55
CA THR A 50 -14.38 -17.92 11.87
C THR A 50 -12.92 -17.87 12.34
N MET A 51 -12.56 -18.57 13.42
CA MET A 51 -11.21 -18.65 13.96
C MET A 51 -10.56 -20.02 13.75
N LEU A 52 -11.29 -20.99 13.20
CA LEU A 52 -10.77 -22.35 12.97
C LEU A 52 -9.90 -22.39 11.72
N VAL A 53 -8.68 -22.89 11.86
CA VAL A 53 -7.80 -23.31 10.77
C VAL A 53 -7.90 -24.82 10.62
N LYS A 54 -8.19 -25.32 9.41
CA LYS A 54 -8.29 -26.75 9.12
C LYS A 54 -7.48 -27.07 7.87
N TRP A 55 -6.77 -28.18 7.88
CA TRP A 55 -5.92 -28.59 6.75
C TRP A 55 -6.13 -30.06 6.37
N CYS A 56 -5.95 -30.36 5.09
CA CYS A 56 -6.01 -31.72 4.55
C CYS A 56 -4.72 -32.50 4.87
N SER A 57 -4.71 -33.78 4.58
CA SER A 57 -3.50 -34.58 4.56
C SER A 57 -2.51 -34.08 3.50
N GLN A 58 -1.22 -34.28 3.71
CA GLN A 58 -0.17 -33.86 2.78
C GLN A 58 -0.40 -34.47 1.39
N GLU A 59 -0.40 -33.60 0.38
CA GLU A 59 -0.61 -33.96 -1.05
C GLU A 59 -1.95 -34.64 -1.37
N ASP A 60 -2.87 -34.72 -0.40
CA ASP A 60 -4.22 -35.28 -0.61
C ASP A 60 -5.29 -34.28 -0.16
N TYR A 61 -5.74 -33.49 -1.09
CA TYR A 61 -6.78 -32.47 -0.86
C TYR A 61 -8.18 -33.05 -0.62
N THR A 62 -8.35 -34.38 -0.67
CA THR A 62 -9.61 -35.07 -0.37
C THR A 62 -9.67 -35.63 1.06
N ASP A 63 -8.54 -35.74 1.74
CA ASP A 63 -8.46 -36.29 3.11
C ASP A 63 -8.38 -35.16 4.15
N TRP A 64 -9.51 -34.85 4.78
CA TRP A 64 -9.67 -33.77 5.79
C TRP A 64 -10.00 -34.30 7.18
N THR A 65 -10.03 -35.63 7.36
CA THR A 65 -10.35 -36.25 8.65
C THR A 65 -9.08 -36.68 9.36
N PRO A 66 -8.75 -36.08 10.53
CA PRO A 66 -7.55 -36.46 11.27
C PRO A 66 -7.59 -37.93 11.71
N THR A 67 -6.50 -38.62 11.43
CA THR A 67 -6.27 -40.04 11.86
C THR A 67 -4.86 -40.17 12.40
N ALA A 68 -4.56 -41.32 13.03
CA ALA A 68 -3.22 -41.59 13.54
C ALA A 68 -2.14 -41.77 12.42
N THR A 69 -2.57 -41.94 11.16
CA THR A 69 -1.68 -42.27 10.04
C THR A 69 -1.60 -41.18 8.95
N ASN A 70 -2.41 -40.12 9.05
CA ASN A 70 -2.37 -39.02 8.13
C ASN A 70 -1.89 -37.73 8.81
N THR A 71 -1.75 -36.66 8.04
CA THR A 71 -1.31 -35.36 8.52
C THR A 71 -2.43 -34.32 8.57
N ALA A 72 -3.70 -34.70 8.27
CA ALA A 72 -4.85 -33.83 8.39
C ALA A 72 -5.08 -33.35 9.83
N GLY A 73 -5.56 -32.15 10.00
CA GLY A 73 -5.76 -31.61 11.35
C GLY A 73 -6.51 -30.29 11.36
N SER A 74 -6.66 -29.75 12.55
CA SER A 74 -7.26 -28.44 12.78
C SER A 74 -6.71 -27.78 14.03
N GLN A 75 -6.73 -26.46 14.06
CA GLN A 75 -6.35 -25.64 15.19
C GLN A 75 -7.28 -24.43 15.30
N LEU A 76 -7.81 -24.22 16.47
CA LEU A 76 -8.54 -23.00 16.81
C LEU A 76 -7.53 -21.93 17.24
N LEU A 77 -7.55 -20.78 16.58
CA LEU A 77 -6.70 -19.65 16.97
C LEU A 77 -7.33 -18.93 18.17
N SER A 78 -6.45 -18.37 19.01
CA SER A 78 -6.81 -17.47 20.11
C SER A 78 -6.51 -16.03 19.71
N GLY A 79 -7.28 -15.08 20.24
CA GLY A 79 -7.09 -13.64 19.91
C GLY A 79 -7.79 -13.22 18.63
N GLY A 80 -8.82 -12.41 18.81
CA GLY A 80 -9.71 -11.97 17.74
C GLY A 80 -11.02 -12.74 17.65
N SER A 81 -11.82 -12.42 16.65
CA SER A 81 -13.13 -13.03 16.40
C SER A 81 -13.28 -13.61 15.01
N THR A 82 -12.42 -13.23 14.07
CA THR A 82 -12.46 -13.73 12.71
C THR A 82 -11.09 -13.65 12.02
N ILE A 83 -10.76 -14.65 11.21
CA ILE A 83 -9.59 -14.62 10.33
C ILE A 83 -9.94 -13.78 9.10
N ILE A 84 -9.17 -12.71 8.87
CA ILE A 84 -9.35 -11.74 7.78
C ILE A 84 -8.51 -12.12 6.56
N ALA A 85 -7.23 -12.51 6.79
CA ALA A 85 -6.30 -12.79 5.72
C ALA A 85 -5.33 -13.91 6.11
N ALA A 86 -4.79 -14.58 5.11
CA ALA A 86 -3.63 -15.46 5.26
C ALA A 86 -2.71 -15.32 4.06
N SER A 87 -1.42 -15.34 4.30
CA SER A 87 -0.42 -15.19 3.27
C SER A 87 0.79 -16.04 3.51
N ARG A 88 1.30 -16.62 2.44
CA ARG A 88 2.59 -17.30 2.47
C ARG A 88 3.71 -16.30 2.63
N SER A 89 4.57 -16.54 3.60
CA SER A 89 5.85 -15.87 3.80
C SER A 89 6.96 -16.90 3.77
N GLU A 90 8.20 -16.47 3.90
CA GLU A 90 9.35 -17.39 3.85
C GLU A 90 9.31 -18.38 5.01
N GLY A 91 9.14 -19.67 4.68
CA GLY A 91 9.10 -20.77 5.64
C GLY A 91 7.86 -20.84 6.55
N GLN A 92 6.87 -19.98 6.36
CA GLN A 92 5.67 -19.89 7.19
C GLN A 92 4.47 -19.33 6.44
N THR A 93 3.30 -19.46 7.05
CA THR A 93 2.08 -18.76 6.62
C THR A 93 1.70 -17.77 7.72
N LEU A 94 1.60 -16.50 7.37
CA LEU A 94 1.09 -15.45 8.24
C LEU A 94 -0.44 -15.45 8.17
N ILE A 95 -1.09 -15.34 9.32
CA ILE A 95 -2.55 -15.37 9.46
C ILE A 95 -2.96 -14.14 10.27
N TRP A 96 -3.73 -13.25 9.67
CA TRP A 96 -4.29 -12.09 10.36
C TRP A 96 -5.71 -12.38 10.82
N THR A 97 -5.94 -12.13 12.08
CA THR A 97 -7.29 -11.98 12.60
C THR A 97 -7.72 -10.50 12.56
N ASP A 98 -8.91 -10.21 13.00
CA ASP A 98 -9.41 -8.85 13.18
C ASP A 98 -8.65 -8.03 14.24
N THR A 99 -7.75 -8.66 15.00
CA THR A 99 -6.92 -8.00 16.02
C THR A 99 -5.44 -8.35 15.92
N ASP A 100 -5.08 -9.60 15.64
CA ASP A 100 -3.77 -10.16 15.88
C ASP A 100 -3.14 -10.75 14.61
N LEU A 101 -1.82 -10.96 14.67
CA LEU A 101 -1.05 -11.69 13.67
C LEU A 101 -0.55 -13.00 14.27
N HIS A 102 -0.76 -14.09 13.57
CA HIS A 102 -0.24 -15.43 13.88
C HIS A 102 0.69 -15.92 12.78
N SER A 103 1.65 -16.76 13.15
CA SER A 103 2.45 -17.54 12.21
C SER A 103 2.05 -19.02 12.33
N MET A 104 1.95 -19.67 11.19
CA MET A 104 1.76 -21.12 11.05
C MET A 104 2.96 -21.69 10.32
N GLN A 105 3.66 -22.65 10.94
CA GLN A 105 4.86 -23.29 10.39
C GLN A 105 4.69 -24.81 10.36
N TYR A 106 5.19 -25.43 9.31
CA TYR A 106 5.27 -26.88 9.26
C TYR A 106 6.37 -27.40 10.21
N ILE A 107 5.97 -28.22 11.18
CA ILE A 107 6.88 -28.79 12.19
C ILE A 107 6.99 -30.32 12.08
N GLY A 108 6.19 -30.92 11.20
CA GLY A 108 6.16 -32.36 10.98
C GLY A 108 5.35 -33.14 12.03
N PRO A 109 5.23 -34.47 11.81
CA PRO A 109 4.50 -35.32 12.73
C PRO A 109 5.06 -35.30 14.17
N PRO A 110 4.22 -35.42 15.19
CA PRO A 110 2.80 -35.77 15.14
C PRO A 110 1.85 -34.55 14.98
N TYR A 111 2.36 -33.34 15.07
CA TYR A 111 1.50 -32.14 15.13
C TYR A 111 1.24 -31.46 13.78
N THR A 112 2.01 -31.81 12.75
CA THR A 112 1.96 -31.22 11.40
C THR A 112 2.32 -29.76 11.37
N PHE A 113 1.53 -28.87 11.99
CA PHE A 113 1.77 -27.42 12.07
C PHE A 113 1.89 -26.92 13.50
N GLY A 114 2.83 -26.01 13.72
CA GLY A 114 2.94 -25.18 14.92
C GLY A 114 2.35 -23.79 14.65
N PHE A 115 1.64 -23.27 15.65
CA PHE A 115 1.03 -21.94 15.59
C PHE A 115 1.60 -21.06 16.70
N GLN A 116 1.94 -19.82 16.36
CA GLN A 116 2.46 -18.84 17.30
C GLN A 116 1.81 -17.48 17.04
N GLN A 117 1.34 -16.82 18.09
CA GLN A 117 0.97 -15.42 18.02
C GLN A 117 2.24 -14.57 17.89
N VAL A 118 2.33 -13.79 16.82
CA VAL A 118 3.46 -12.90 16.50
C VAL A 118 3.27 -11.53 17.15
N GLY A 119 2.03 -11.05 17.19
CA GLY A 119 1.69 -9.78 17.82
C GLY A 119 0.21 -9.52 17.90
N SER A 120 -0.14 -8.49 18.64
CA SER A 120 -1.52 -8.05 18.85
C SER A 120 -1.72 -6.60 18.40
N ASN A 121 -2.99 -6.21 18.19
CA ASN A 121 -3.38 -4.89 17.68
C ASN A 121 -2.72 -4.50 16.34
N CYS A 122 -2.47 -5.50 15.49
CA CYS A 122 -1.81 -5.36 14.20
C CYS A 122 -2.64 -5.93 13.04
N ALA A 123 -3.97 -5.88 13.18
CA ALA A 123 -4.91 -6.32 12.17
C ALA A 123 -4.61 -5.73 10.80
N VAL A 124 -4.92 -6.49 9.75
CA VAL A 124 -4.95 -6.01 8.37
C VAL A 124 -6.32 -5.41 8.06
N VAL A 125 -6.38 -4.30 7.35
CA VAL A 125 -7.64 -3.60 7.05
C VAL A 125 -8.55 -4.39 6.11
N SER A 126 -7.98 -5.22 5.22
CA SER A 126 -8.72 -6.10 4.31
C SER A 126 -7.90 -7.35 3.96
N SER A 127 -8.57 -8.34 3.41
CA SER A 127 -7.93 -9.61 2.99
C SER A 127 -6.89 -9.46 1.87
N ARG A 128 -6.77 -8.29 1.26
CA ARG A 128 -5.85 -8.01 0.15
C ARG A 128 -4.96 -6.78 0.39
N ALA A 129 -4.98 -6.20 1.60
CA ALA A 129 -4.22 -4.98 1.90
C ALA A 129 -2.78 -5.25 2.37
N PHE A 130 -2.18 -6.34 1.95
CA PHE A 130 -0.81 -6.72 2.27
C PHE A 130 -0.03 -7.11 1.01
N VAL A 131 1.30 -7.03 1.10
CA VAL A 131 2.23 -7.48 0.05
C VAL A 131 3.40 -8.21 0.70
N ASN A 132 3.85 -9.28 0.03
CA ASN A 132 5.07 -10.00 0.37
C ASN A 132 6.14 -9.76 -0.70
N PHE A 133 7.32 -9.37 -0.29
CA PHE A 133 8.47 -9.21 -1.16
C PHE A 133 9.78 -9.50 -0.40
N ASN A 134 10.68 -10.23 -1.01
CA ASN A 134 12.02 -10.52 -0.46
C ASN A 134 12.02 -10.99 1.02
N GLY A 135 11.06 -11.84 1.40
CA GLY A 135 10.93 -12.32 2.78
C GLY A 135 10.29 -11.32 3.76
N VAL A 136 9.96 -10.13 3.31
CA VAL A 136 9.30 -9.08 4.10
C VAL A 136 7.83 -9.03 3.75
N THR A 137 6.98 -8.86 4.76
CA THR A 137 5.55 -8.61 4.59
C THR A 137 5.20 -7.23 5.11
N VAL A 138 4.52 -6.42 4.30
CA VAL A 138 3.99 -5.11 4.69
C VAL A 138 2.49 -5.06 4.48
N TRP A 139 1.76 -4.37 5.35
CA TRP A 139 0.30 -4.24 5.22
C TRP A 139 -0.23 -2.94 5.77
N MET A 140 -1.38 -2.56 5.27
CA MET A 140 -2.19 -1.48 5.81
C MET A 140 -3.07 -2.04 6.92
N GLY A 141 -2.88 -1.53 8.13
CA GLY A 141 -3.75 -1.81 9.28
C GLY A 141 -4.91 -0.83 9.36
N LEU A 142 -5.56 -0.75 10.54
CA LEU A 142 -6.69 0.16 10.76
C LEU A 142 -6.27 1.62 10.99
N ARG A 143 -5.05 1.85 11.47
CA ARG A 143 -4.52 3.20 11.80
C ARG A 143 -3.04 3.39 11.51
N ASN A 144 -2.33 2.31 11.14
CA ASN A 144 -0.89 2.32 10.89
C ASN A 144 -0.57 1.38 9.74
N PHE A 145 0.57 1.61 9.11
CA PHE A 145 1.22 0.62 8.27
C PHE A 145 2.13 -0.25 9.11
N TRP A 146 2.20 -1.51 8.78
CA TRP A 146 2.96 -2.51 9.53
C TRP A 146 3.97 -3.22 8.63
N ILE A 147 5.03 -3.71 9.24
CA ILE A 147 6.06 -4.51 8.58
C ILE A 147 6.42 -5.70 9.46
N TYR A 148 6.63 -6.83 8.82
CA TYR A 148 7.16 -8.05 9.41
C TYR A 148 8.29 -8.59 8.55
N ASP A 149 9.48 -8.67 9.13
CA ASP A 149 10.73 -9.19 8.54
C ASP A 149 11.40 -10.22 9.46
N GLY A 150 10.59 -10.98 10.20
CA GLY A 150 10.99 -11.80 11.35
C GLY A 150 10.69 -11.13 12.68
N SER A 151 10.50 -9.81 12.68
CA SER A 151 10.01 -9.03 13.82
C SER A 151 8.86 -8.13 13.40
N LEU A 152 7.82 -8.03 14.25
CA LEU A 152 6.69 -7.16 14.02
C LEU A 152 7.01 -5.73 14.49
N ARG A 153 6.77 -4.75 13.63
CA ARG A 153 6.89 -3.33 13.98
C ARG A 153 5.97 -2.45 13.15
N VAL A 154 5.68 -1.27 13.66
CA VAL A 154 5.01 -0.23 12.88
C VAL A 154 5.99 0.28 11.81
N LEU A 155 5.53 0.37 10.58
CA LEU A 155 6.27 0.99 9.49
C LEU A 155 6.13 2.51 9.63
N PRO A 156 7.24 3.25 9.87
CA PRO A 156 7.17 4.71 10.01
C PRO A 156 6.57 5.37 8.77
N SER A 157 5.62 6.27 8.96
CA SER A 157 4.94 6.93 7.85
C SER A 157 4.78 8.43 8.11
N THR A 158 5.14 9.24 7.13
CA THR A 158 4.93 10.69 7.14
C THR A 158 3.53 11.09 6.66
N VAL A 159 2.79 10.15 6.07
CA VAL A 159 1.45 10.39 5.49
C VAL A 159 0.34 9.70 6.29
N ASN A 160 0.64 9.25 7.50
CA ASN A 160 -0.28 8.45 8.31
C ASN A 160 -1.62 9.18 8.55
N ALA A 161 -1.56 10.42 9.05
CA ALA A 161 -2.75 11.24 9.27
C ALA A 161 -3.51 11.48 7.96
N TYR A 162 -2.80 11.82 6.87
CA TYR A 162 -3.42 12.06 5.56
C TYR A 162 -4.24 10.87 5.07
N VAL A 163 -3.74 9.64 5.25
CA VAL A 163 -4.41 8.42 4.79
C VAL A 163 -5.53 8.02 5.75
N PHE A 164 -5.23 7.91 7.05
CA PHE A 164 -6.17 7.31 8.01
C PHE A 164 -7.25 8.26 8.51
N ASP A 165 -7.11 9.57 8.32
CA ASP A 165 -8.19 10.55 8.55
C ASP A 165 -9.17 10.62 7.35
N ASP A 166 -8.73 10.20 6.15
CA ASP A 166 -9.54 10.22 4.91
C ASP A 166 -10.08 8.83 4.51
N ILE A 167 -9.65 7.75 5.14
CA ILE A 167 -10.02 6.38 4.74
C ILE A 167 -11.48 6.04 5.06
N ASN A 168 -12.21 5.44 4.09
CA ASN A 168 -13.54 4.91 4.29
C ASN A 168 -13.51 3.43 4.71
N LEU A 169 -13.49 3.17 6.01
CA LEU A 169 -13.47 1.82 6.57
C LEU A 169 -14.75 1.00 6.32
N THR A 170 -15.88 1.64 5.98
CA THR A 170 -17.09 0.90 5.57
C THR A 170 -16.84 0.12 4.26
N ASN A 171 -15.97 0.64 3.40
CA ASN A 171 -15.56 0.02 2.16
C ASN A 171 -14.19 -0.68 2.25
N ALA A 172 -13.72 -1.01 3.46
CA ALA A 172 -12.46 -1.71 3.69
C ALA A 172 -12.24 -2.96 2.80
N PRO A 173 -13.26 -3.80 2.49
CA PRO A 173 -13.07 -4.95 1.60
C PRO A 173 -12.58 -4.63 0.18
N LYS A 174 -12.70 -3.38 -0.27
CA LYS A 174 -12.19 -2.90 -1.56
C LYS A 174 -10.72 -2.49 -1.53
N ILE A 175 -10.17 -2.27 -0.34
CA ILE A 175 -8.77 -1.89 -0.16
C ILE A 175 -7.87 -3.05 -0.53
N HIS A 176 -6.88 -2.80 -1.37
CA HIS A 176 -5.92 -3.81 -1.79
C HIS A 176 -4.53 -3.20 -1.97
N ALA A 177 -3.53 -4.06 -1.93
CA ALA A 177 -2.13 -3.70 -2.11
C ALA A 177 -1.53 -4.43 -3.32
N ALA A 178 -0.50 -3.83 -3.89
CA ALA A 178 0.28 -4.41 -4.97
C ALA A 178 1.73 -3.92 -4.91
N THR A 179 2.58 -4.49 -5.75
CA THR A 179 3.96 -4.03 -5.96
C THR A 179 4.08 -3.26 -7.25
N ILE A 180 5.04 -2.34 -7.29
CA ILE A 180 5.62 -1.76 -8.50
C ILE A 180 7.12 -2.06 -8.45
N ALA A 181 7.47 -3.28 -8.88
CA ALA A 181 8.82 -3.83 -8.70
C ALA A 181 9.91 -2.99 -9.39
N GLU A 182 9.59 -2.31 -10.48
CA GLU A 182 10.52 -1.43 -11.21
C GLU A 182 11.08 -0.30 -10.35
N TYR A 183 10.23 0.25 -9.47
CA TYR A 183 10.60 1.39 -8.62
C TYR A 183 10.79 1.02 -7.15
N ASN A 184 10.77 -0.27 -6.82
CA ASN A 184 10.87 -0.75 -5.44
C ASN A 184 9.76 -0.19 -4.54
N GLU A 185 8.54 -0.18 -5.04
CA GLU A 185 7.39 0.40 -4.35
C GLU A 185 6.33 -0.65 -4.01
N VAL A 186 5.68 -0.41 -2.89
CA VAL A 186 4.41 -1.00 -2.53
C VAL A 186 3.34 0.07 -2.65
N ILE A 187 2.23 -0.25 -3.30
CA ILE A 187 1.09 0.63 -3.48
C ILE A 187 -0.15 0.04 -2.79
N TRP A 188 -0.86 0.86 -2.02
CA TRP A 188 -2.18 0.55 -1.48
C TRP A 188 -3.20 1.43 -2.12
N PHE A 189 -4.25 0.82 -2.63
CA PHE A 189 -5.42 1.50 -3.18
C PHE A 189 -6.52 1.49 -2.14
N TYR A 190 -7.15 2.64 -1.88
CA TYR A 190 -8.19 2.77 -0.87
C TYR A 190 -9.31 3.73 -1.30
N CYS A 191 -10.44 3.64 -0.60
CA CYS A 191 -11.56 4.55 -0.76
C CYS A 191 -11.39 5.74 0.18
N SER A 192 -11.49 6.98 -0.33
CA SER A 192 -11.54 8.17 0.51
C SER A 192 -12.85 8.25 1.31
N ALA A 193 -12.89 9.09 2.34
CA ALA A 193 -14.10 9.32 3.14
C ALA A 193 -15.31 9.74 2.31
N ALA A 194 -15.09 10.41 1.19
CA ALA A 194 -16.12 10.88 0.27
C ALA A 194 -16.52 9.86 -0.81
N SER A 195 -15.84 8.71 -0.89
CA SER A 195 -16.04 7.71 -1.95
C SER A 195 -16.45 6.36 -1.42
N THR A 196 -17.28 5.64 -2.16
CA THR A 196 -17.59 4.23 -1.95
C THR A 196 -16.79 3.31 -2.86
N GLU A 197 -16.03 3.86 -3.80
CA GLU A 197 -15.12 3.15 -4.70
C GLU A 197 -13.68 3.60 -4.48
N VAL A 198 -12.73 2.78 -4.93
CA VAL A 198 -11.30 3.12 -4.86
C VAL A 198 -11.03 4.37 -5.70
N ASP A 199 -10.50 5.41 -5.08
CA ASP A 199 -10.21 6.71 -5.70
C ASP A 199 -8.86 7.31 -5.25
N ARG A 200 -8.19 6.67 -4.29
CA ARG A 200 -6.93 7.12 -3.72
C ARG A 200 -5.89 6.00 -3.73
N TYR A 201 -4.63 6.41 -3.74
CA TYR A 201 -3.53 5.49 -3.46
C TYR A 201 -2.49 6.12 -2.54
N VAL A 202 -1.73 5.27 -1.90
CA VAL A 202 -0.51 5.62 -1.17
C VAL A 202 0.58 4.63 -1.55
N THR A 203 1.79 5.12 -1.82
CA THR A 203 2.95 4.27 -2.10
C THR A 203 4.01 4.42 -1.03
N TYR A 204 4.78 3.37 -0.86
CA TYR A 204 5.98 3.34 -0.05
C TYR A 204 7.14 2.77 -0.85
N ASN A 205 8.16 3.58 -1.08
CA ASN A 205 9.42 3.11 -1.65
C ASN A 205 10.27 2.51 -0.53
N PHE A 206 10.49 1.20 -0.57
CA PHE A 206 11.16 0.49 0.52
C PHE A 206 12.70 0.61 0.48
N VAL A 207 13.29 1.12 -0.60
CA VAL A 207 14.73 1.41 -0.71
C VAL A 207 15.03 2.81 -0.18
N GLU A 208 14.29 3.81 -0.65
CA GLU A 208 14.48 5.21 -0.28
C GLU A 208 13.72 5.61 1.00
N GLN A 209 12.80 4.76 1.46
CA GLN A 209 11.97 4.96 2.65
C GLN A 209 11.11 6.23 2.58
N VAL A 210 10.61 6.54 1.39
CA VAL A 210 9.75 7.69 1.13
C VAL A 210 8.32 7.26 0.83
N TRP A 211 7.38 8.14 1.16
CA TRP A 211 5.95 7.94 0.94
C TRP A 211 5.43 8.93 -0.09
N THR A 212 4.53 8.47 -0.96
CA THR A 212 3.79 9.33 -1.87
C THR A 212 2.30 9.02 -1.80
N VAL A 213 1.47 9.99 -2.14
CA VAL A 213 0.01 9.86 -2.15
C VAL A 213 -0.54 10.42 -3.45
N GLY A 214 -1.68 9.91 -3.88
CA GLY A 214 -2.32 10.43 -5.08
C GLY A 214 -3.74 9.91 -5.26
N THR A 215 -4.31 10.28 -6.40
CA THR A 215 -5.66 9.89 -6.82
C THR A 215 -5.58 8.92 -7.98
N MET A 216 -6.26 7.78 -7.87
CA MET A 216 -6.33 6.78 -8.93
C MET A 216 -7.44 5.78 -8.62
N ASP A 217 -8.29 5.50 -9.58
CA ASP A 217 -9.42 4.60 -9.50
C ASP A 217 -9.07 3.20 -10.01
N ARG A 218 -8.17 2.49 -9.36
CA ARG A 218 -7.82 1.11 -9.74
C ARG A 218 -8.39 0.11 -8.74
N THR A 219 -9.26 -0.76 -9.23
CA THR A 219 -9.92 -1.81 -8.44
C THR A 219 -9.14 -3.12 -8.43
N SER A 220 -8.19 -3.26 -9.35
CA SER A 220 -7.25 -4.36 -9.41
C SER A 220 -5.94 -3.93 -10.06
N TRP A 221 -4.86 -4.63 -9.71
CA TRP A 221 -3.52 -4.33 -10.20
C TRP A 221 -2.71 -5.61 -10.39
N VAL A 222 -1.99 -5.69 -11.48
CA VAL A 222 -1.00 -6.72 -11.77
C VAL A 222 0.30 -6.05 -12.13
N ASP A 223 1.36 -6.34 -11.37
CA ASP A 223 2.69 -5.82 -11.64
C ASP A 223 3.26 -6.41 -12.95
N ARG A 224 4.30 -5.79 -13.46
CA ARG A 224 5.03 -6.31 -14.62
C ARG A 224 5.60 -7.71 -14.32
N GLY A 225 5.67 -8.52 -15.34
CA GLY A 225 6.18 -9.88 -15.25
C GLY A 225 6.05 -10.53 -16.62
N VAL A 226 4.98 -11.30 -16.82
CA VAL A 226 4.60 -11.78 -18.16
C VAL A 226 4.21 -10.59 -19.06
N LEU A 227 3.54 -9.60 -18.50
CA LEU A 227 3.24 -8.33 -19.18
C LEU A 227 4.42 -7.37 -19.04
N LYS A 228 4.70 -6.60 -20.09
CA LYS A 228 5.81 -5.65 -20.14
C LYS A 228 5.65 -4.49 -19.13
N TYR A 229 4.41 -4.06 -18.92
CA TYR A 229 4.04 -2.94 -18.05
C TYR A 229 3.07 -3.41 -16.98
N PRO A 230 3.01 -2.76 -15.81
CA PRO A 230 1.95 -2.97 -14.86
C PRO A 230 0.57 -2.67 -15.50
N VAL A 231 -0.43 -3.45 -15.16
CA VAL A 231 -1.80 -3.27 -15.67
C VAL A 231 -2.75 -3.09 -14.49
N GLY A 232 -3.50 -2.00 -14.50
CA GLY A 232 -4.59 -1.75 -13.57
C GLY A 232 -5.93 -1.67 -14.29
N PHE A 233 -7.01 -2.04 -13.61
CA PHE A 233 -8.38 -1.91 -14.12
C PHE A 233 -9.17 -0.94 -13.25
N ASP A 234 -9.95 -0.08 -13.89
CA ASP A 234 -10.88 0.81 -13.20
C ASP A 234 -12.18 0.10 -12.76
N GLY A 235 -13.08 0.82 -12.09
CA GLY A 235 -14.37 0.28 -11.67
C GLY A 235 -15.33 -0.07 -12.82
N ASN A 236 -15.06 0.39 -14.05
CA ASN A 236 -15.83 0.11 -15.24
C ASN A 236 -15.29 -1.09 -16.03
N GLY A 237 -14.15 -1.64 -15.59
CA GLY A 237 -13.47 -2.76 -16.26
C GLY A 237 -12.53 -2.34 -17.40
N GLN A 238 -12.25 -1.04 -17.55
CA GLN A 238 -11.26 -0.55 -18.50
C GLN A 238 -9.86 -0.83 -17.98
N GLY A 239 -9.02 -1.45 -18.81
CA GLY A 239 -7.61 -1.75 -18.49
C GLY A 239 -6.68 -0.64 -18.94
N TYR A 240 -5.72 -0.32 -18.12
CA TYR A 240 -4.68 0.68 -18.37
C TYR A 240 -3.28 0.09 -18.18
N ASN A 241 -2.36 0.39 -19.10
CA ASN A 241 -0.95 0.14 -18.88
C ASN A 241 -0.36 1.31 -18.09
N HIS A 242 0.28 1.00 -16.97
CA HIS A 242 0.96 1.97 -16.13
C HIS A 242 2.46 2.03 -16.45
N GLU A 243 3.15 3.07 -16.01
CA GLU A 243 4.60 3.26 -16.17
C GLU A 243 5.07 3.19 -17.64
N LYS A 244 4.23 3.64 -18.58
CA LYS A 244 4.51 3.61 -20.01
C LYS A 244 4.89 4.96 -20.58
N THR A 245 4.31 6.02 -20.05
CA THR A 245 4.51 7.41 -20.51
C THR A 245 4.49 8.37 -19.31
N HIS A 246 4.84 9.63 -19.54
CA HIS A 246 4.76 10.70 -18.53
C HIS A 246 3.37 11.36 -18.46
N ASN A 247 2.36 10.76 -19.09
CA ASN A 247 1.00 11.28 -19.16
C ASN A 247 -0.01 10.31 -18.51
N ALA A 248 -1.06 10.87 -17.94
CA ALA A 248 -2.21 10.12 -17.44
C ALA A 248 -3.27 10.02 -18.55
N ASP A 249 -3.24 8.90 -19.31
CA ASP A 249 -4.16 8.62 -20.44
C ASP A 249 -4.24 9.77 -21.46
N GLY A 250 -3.07 10.29 -21.86
CA GLY A 250 -2.94 11.37 -22.84
C GLY A 250 -3.13 12.79 -22.29
N VAL A 251 -3.50 12.94 -21.03
CA VAL A 251 -3.57 14.24 -20.34
C VAL A 251 -2.37 14.45 -19.42
N ALA A 252 -2.15 15.68 -18.97
CA ALA A 252 -1.07 15.99 -18.03
C ALA A 252 -1.22 15.19 -16.73
N MET A 253 -0.15 14.55 -16.28
CA MET A 253 -0.06 14.00 -14.95
C MET A 253 0.34 15.11 -13.98
N VAL A 254 -0.62 15.56 -13.14
CA VAL A 254 -0.36 16.59 -12.14
C VAL A 254 0.41 15.95 -10.98
N ALA A 255 1.68 16.34 -10.85
CA ALA A 255 2.53 15.89 -9.75
C ALA A 255 3.12 17.10 -9.03
N HIS A 256 3.21 17.02 -7.70
CA HIS A 256 3.77 18.12 -6.92
C HIS A 256 4.57 17.64 -5.71
N VAL A 257 5.49 18.49 -5.29
CA VAL A 257 6.14 18.43 -3.98
C VAL A 257 5.99 19.78 -3.29
N GLU A 258 5.67 19.74 -2.00
CA GLU A 258 5.51 20.94 -1.18
C GLU A 258 6.33 20.80 0.10
N SER A 259 7.13 21.82 0.43
CA SER A 259 7.91 21.85 1.68
C SER A 259 7.02 22.14 2.88
N GLY A 260 7.45 21.75 4.07
CA GLY A 260 6.98 22.37 5.30
C GLY A 260 7.25 23.88 5.32
N GLU A 261 6.70 24.56 6.29
CA GLU A 261 6.96 25.98 6.49
C GLU A 261 8.38 26.20 7.00
N LEU A 262 9.12 27.05 6.30
CA LEU A 262 10.46 27.50 6.62
C LEU A 262 10.38 28.86 7.30
N ASP A 263 11.18 29.09 8.31
CA ASP A 263 11.37 30.39 8.94
C ASP A 263 12.87 30.67 9.23
N ILE A 264 13.19 31.88 9.63
CA ILE A 264 14.53 32.26 10.09
C ILE A 264 14.45 32.76 11.52
N ALA A 265 15.52 32.54 12.30
CA ALA A 265 15.61 32.96 13.70
C ALA A 265 14.39 32.49 14.52
N GLU A 266 14.02 31.20 14.39
CA GLU A 266 12.87 30.60 15.09
C GLU A 266 11.55 31.38 14.88
N GLY A 267 11.39 32.01 13.70
CA GLY A 267 10.22 32.79 13.36
C GLY A 267 10.17 34.21 13.96
N ASP A 268 11.23 34.67 14.62
CA ASP A 268 11.28 36.03 15.22
C ASP A 268 11.41 37.14 14.16
N SER A 269 12.00 36.84 13.01
CA SER A 269 12.24 37.82 11.94
C SER A 269 11.38 37.57 10.70
N LEU A 270 11.02 38.63 10.01
CA LEU A 270 10.47 38.54 8.65
C LEU A 270 11.58 38.20 7.67
N MET A 271 11.26 37.38 6.70
CA MET A 271 12.10 37.04 5.56
C MET A 271 11.73 37.90 4.36
N PHE A 272 12.72 38.48 3.71
CA PHE A 272 12.58 39.06 2.38
C PHE A 272 13.31 38.17 1.39
N MET A 273 12.54 37.54 0.50
CA MET A 273 13.04 36.62 -0.51
C MET A 273 13.14 37.35 -1.84
N THR A 274 14.32 37.28 -2.46
CA THR A 274 14.62 38.07 -3.66
C THR A 274 14.86 37.24 -4.90
N ARG A 275 15.28 35.99 -4.73
CA ARG A 275 15.62 35.12 -5.86
C ARG A 275 15.50 33.66 -5.47
N ILE A 276 15.09 32.86 -6.44
CA ILE A 276 15.13 31.38 -6.41
C ILE A 276 16.05 30.91 -7.54
N ILE A 277 16.96 30.02 -7.23
CA ILE A 277 17.79 29.31 -8.22
C ILE A 277 17.30 27.87 -8.25
N PRO A 278 16.56 27.48 -9.30
CA PRO A 278 16.06 26.13 -9.46
C PRO A 278 17.20 25.13 -9.73
N ASP A 279 17.07 23.91 -9.20
CA ASP A 279 17.97 22.81 -9.49
C ASP A 279 17.11 21.62 -9.91
N PHE A 280 16.84 21.52 -11.19
CA PHE A 280 16.02 20.48 -11.79
C PHE A 280 16.71 19.82 -12.98
N THR A 281 16.61 18.49 -13.05
CA THR A 281 16.75 17.76 -14.31
C THR A 281 15.34 17.51 -14.82
N MET A 282 14.97 18.08 -15.98
CA MET A 282 13.58 18.07 -16.40
C MET A 282 13.38 18.17 -17.90
N GLN A 283 12.23 17.65 -18.34
CA GLN A 283 11.60 17.89 -19.62
C GLN A 283 10.24 18.55 -19.39
N GLY A 284 9.80 19.45 -20.25
CA GLY A 284 8.55 20.19 -20.08
C GLY A 284 8.71 21.46 -19.25
N SER A 285 7.71 21.85 -18.51
CA SER A 285 7.70 23.05 -17.67
C SER A 285 7.07 22.79 -16.30
N LEU A 286 7.55 23.51 -15.28
CA LEU A 286 7.06 23.47 -13.91
C LEU A 286 6.51 24.82 -13.49
N ASP A 287 5.56 24.79 -12.57
CA ASP A 287 5.11 25.94 -11.83
C ASP A 287 5.67 25.89 -10.40
N LEU A 288 6.12 27.04 -9.92
CA LEU A 288 6.62 27.22 -8.57
C LEU A 288 5.70 28.16 -7.81
N THR A 289 5.13 27.70 -6.72
CA THR A 289 4.29 28.52 -5.84
C THR A 289 5.00 28.76 -4.52
N LEU A 290 5.23 30.02 -4.19
CA LEU A 290 5.73 30.44 -2.89
C LEU A 290 4.56 30.89 -2.03
N LYS A 291 4.30 30.18 -0.95
CA LYS A 291 3.23 30.49 0.02
C LYS A 291 3.85 31.14 1.23
N THR A 292 3.35 32.30 1.66
CA THR A 292 3.89 33.02 2.82
C THR A 292 2.83 33.40 3.83
N ARG A 293 3.24 33.49 5.10
CA ARG A 293 2.42 33.98 6.24
C ARG A 293 3.16 35.03 7.02
N LYS A 294 2.44 35.96 7.61
CA LYS A 294 2.97 36.98 8.53
C LYS A 294 3.12 36.46 9.97
N TYR A 295 2.30 35.50 10.35
CA TYR A 295 2.33 34.78 11.64
C TYR A 295 1.65 33.40 11.47
N PRO A 296 1.89 32.43 12.36
CA PRO A 296 1.49 31.02 12.16
C PRO A 296 0.01 30.80 11.81
N ASN A 297 -0.89 31.58 12.39
CA ASN A 297 -2.34 31.45 12.13
C ASN A 297 -2.87 32.42 11.07
N ALA A 298 -2.01 33.17 10.37
CA ALA A 298 -2.42 34.05 9.29
C ALA A 298 -2.80 33.27 8.03
N THR A 299 -3.70 33.82 7.23
CA THR A 299 -4.00 33.31 5.89
C THR A 299 -2.74 33.32 5.03
N GLN A 300 -2.47 32.22 4.36
CA GLN A 300 -1.37 32.13 3.40
C GLN A 300 -1.62 33.00 2.18
N THR A 301 -0.57 33.69 1.75
CA THR A 301 -0.55 34.39 0.46
C THR A 301 0.30 33.57 -0.49
N ALA A 302 -0.24 33.16 -1.62
CA ALA A 302 0.46 32.41 -2.66
C ALA A 302 0.93 33.34 -3.78
N THR A 303 2.19 33.19 -4.18
CA THR A 303 2.76 33.84 -5.37
C THR A 303 3.23 32.75 -6.32
N VAL A 304 2.69 32.72 -7.54
CA VAL A 304 2.94 31.66 -8.52
C VAL A 304 3.89 32.20 -9.60
N PHE A 305 4.90 31.41 -9.92
CA PHE A 305 5.85 31.62 -11.01
C PHE A 305 5.71 30.46 -11.98
N THR A 306 5.28 30.72 -13.19
CA THR A 306 4.95 29.71 -14.20
C THR A 306 6.06 29.56 -15.23
N GLY A 307 6.11 28.39 -15.90
CA GLY A 307 6.96 28.18 -17.06
C GLY A 307 8.46 28.02 -16.75
N ILE A 308 8.78 27.45 -15.58
CA ILE A 308 10.16 27.10 -15.25
C ILE A 308 10.56 25.88 -16.09
N THR A 309 11.70 25.99 -16.79
CA THR A 309 12.23 24.97 -17.68
C THR A 309 13.68 24.64 -17.33
N SER A 310 14.25 23.63 -17.97
CA SER A 310 15.67 23.27 -17.82
C SER A 310 16.67 24.40 -18.15
N SER A 311 16.24 25.42 -18.89
CA SER A 311 17.04 26.61 -19.24
C SER A 311 16.86 27.77 -18.26
N THR A 312 15.99 27.64 -17.24
CA THR A 312 15.75 28.72 -16.28
C THR A 312 16.89 28.79 -15.26
N GLU A 313 17.76 29.78 -15.39
CA GLU A 313 18.89 29.96 -14.46
C GLU A 313 18.47 30.47 -13.10
N LYS A 314 17.47 31.35 -13.06
CA LYS A 314 16.94 31.97 -11.83
C LYS A 314 15.52 32.47 -12.01
N VAL A 315 14.82 32.59 -10.91
CA VAL A 315 13.51 33.28 -10.80
C VAL A 315 13.68 34.43 -9.84
N ASP A 316 13.57 35.67 -10.35
CA ASP A 316 13.60 36.87 -9.51
C ASP A 316 12.24 37.04 -8.82
N ILE A 317 12.24 37.17 -7.51
CA ILE A 317 11.04 37.27 -6.68
C ILE A 317 11.12 38.47 -5.76
N ARG A 318 9.98 38.89 -5.24
CA ARG A 318 9.88 39.94 -4.21
C ARG A 318 8.77 39.59 -3.25
N VAL A 319 9.10 38.70 -2.33
CA VAL A 319 8.10 38.15 -1.40
C VAL A 319 8.59 38.33 0.03
N ARG A 320 7.66 38.73 0.91
CA ARG A 320 7.93 38.97 2.33
C ARG A 320 6.99 38.15 3.19
N GLY A 321 7.52 37.46 4.17
CA GLY A 321 6.74 36.69 5.14
C GLY A 321 7.58 36.28 6.34
N ARG A 322 6.94 35.83 7.38
CA ARG A 322 7.61 35.26 8.55
C ARG A 322 7.85 33.75 8.37
N GLN A 323 6.87 33.11 7.74
CA GLN A 323 6.96 31.71 7.34
C GLN A 323 6.72 31.58 5.83
N ALA A 324 7.39 30.65 5.19
CA ALA A 324 7.27 30.39 3.78
C ALA A 324 7.28 28.88 3.51
N SER A 325 6.42 28.39 2.61
CA SER A 325 6.53 27.07 2.01
C SER A 325 6.62 27.19 0.49
N ILE A 326 7.25 26.19 -0.13
CA ILE A 326 7.51 26.14 -1.56
C ILE A 326 6.82 24.92 -2.12
N ARG A 327 5.97 25.13 -3.12
CA ARG A 327 5.34 24.07 -3.90
C ARG A 327 5.86 24.13 -5.33
N ILE A 328 6.28 23.00 -5.83
CA ILE A 328 6.70 22.78 -7.22
C ILE A 328 5.71 21.80 -7.83
N GLU A 329 5.19 22.13 -9.00
CA GLU A 329 4.11 21.35 -9.63
C GLU A 329 4.31 21.25 -11.14
N SER A 330 4.06 20.07 -11.71
CA SER A 330 3.88 19.84 -13.13
C SER A 330 2.39 19.75 -13.47
N ASN A 331 1.98 20.41 -14.54
CA ASN A 331 0.59 20.41 -15.04
C ASN A 331 0.50 20.39 -16.56
N THR A 332 1.62 20.07 -17.24
CA THR A 332 1.72 19.97 -18.70
C THR A 332 1.96 18.52 -19.13
N THR A 333 1.54 18.19 -20.36
CA THR A 333 1.83 16.89 -20.95
C THR A 333 3.33 16.71 -21.20
N ASP A 334 3.76 15.44 -21.19
CA ASP A 334 5.15 15.02 -21.43
C ASP A 334 6.17 15.68 -20.49
N CYS A 335 5.72 16.02 -19.28
CA CYS A 335 6.55 16.57 -18.22
C CYS A 335 7.16 15.45 -17.38
N ASP A 336 8.49 15.43 -17.31
CA ASP A 336 9.28 14.57 -16.41
C ASP A 336 10.27 15.45 -15.66
N TRP A 337 10.44 15.23 -14.37
CA TRP A 337 11.32 16.06 -13.58
C TRP A 337 11.88 15.35 -12.33
N ARG A 338 13.12 15.73 -12.03
CA ARG A 338 13.81 15.38 -10.79
C ARG A 338 14.21 16.64 -10.09
N TYR A 339 13.86 16.74 -8.82
CA TYR A 339 14.15 17.89 -7.97
C TYR A 339 15.48 17.67 -7.23
N GLY A 340 16.38 18.63 -7.39
CA GLY A 340 17.63 18.72 -6.63
C GLY A 340 17.49 19.66 -5.43
N ALA A 341 18.53 20.45 -5.17
CA ALA A 341 18.56 21.39 -4.06
C ALA A 341 18.15 22.81 -4.51
N LEU A 342 17.00 23.27 -4.09
CA LEU A 342 16.55 24.65 -4.34
C LEU A 342 17.37 25.63 -3.49
N ARG A 343 17.85 26.69 -4.12
CA ARG A 343 18.55 27.77 -3.43
C ARG A 343 17.69 29.03 -3.40
N LEU A 344 17.54 29.58 -2.18
CA LEU A 344 16.76 30.80 -1.93
C LEU A 344 17.69 31.89 -1.43
N ASP A 345 17.61 33.06 -2.04
CA ASP A 345 18.23 34.26 -1.48
C ASP A 345 17.23 34.89 -0.49
N ILE A 346 17.52 34.75 0.78
CA ILE A 346 16.71 35.25 1.88
C ILE A 346 17.53 36.27 2.68
N LYS A 347 16.87 37.39 3.01
CA LYS A 347 17.43 38.43 3.90
C LYS A 347 16.49 38.67 5.07
N PRO A 348 17.01 38.84 6.30
CA PRO A 348 16.20 39.34 7.41
C PRO A 348 15.65 40.73 7.09
N ASP A 349 14.37 40.98 7.38
CA ASP A 349 13.67 42.21 7.03
C ASP A 349 12.86 42.76 8.22
N GLY A 350 13.51 42.82 9.38
CA GLY A 350 12.91 43.33 10.59
C GLY A 350 12.01 42.33 11.32
N ARG A 351 11.38 42.82 12.39
CA ARG A 351 10.53 42.03 13.28
C ARG A 351 9.03 42.35 13.17
N GLN A 352 8.66 43.35 12.39
CA GLN A 352 7.28 43.80 12.20
C GLN A 352 6.78 43.56 10.78
#